data_cbfc01c240ebad51f40994a2673bb725
#
_entry.id   cbfc01c240ebad51f40994a2673bb725
#
_cell.length_a   1.000
_cell.length_b   1.000
_cell.length_c   1.000
_cell.angle_alpha   90.00
_cell.angle_beta   90.00
_cell.angle_gamma   90.00
#
_symmetry.space_group_name_H-M   'P 1'
#
loop_
_entity.id
_entity.type
_entity.pdbx_description
1 polymer ?
#
loop_
_entity_poly.entity_id
_entity_poly.type
_entity_poly.pdbx_seq_one_letter_code
_entity_poly.pdbx_strand_id
1 'polypeptide(L)'
;MTGNPLVSDPDLNHVRKALANLDFFVVQDIFQTETTRIADVVLPAFCFAEKDGTFSNTERRVQRVRKAVEAPGEAKQDWEIICEISKRMGYEMSYENSEAIFKEIAAVTPSYKGITWERIDKKGIHWPCPNETHEGTPILHTTQFTRGKGFFHAIEHTPPAELPNEEYPYILTTGRVLYHYHTGTMTMKTNGLNMLSPECFVEISDNDARKLGLDTGSMVDVSSRRGKISAKLKVSSKAVDGTIFIPFHFANAAANELTNAKLDPIAKIPEFKVCAIKIEPAAA
;
A
#
# COMPACT_ATOMS: atom_id res chain seq x y z
N MET A 1 0.43 9.25 -12.38
CA MET A 1 0.63 8.21 -11.34
C MET A 1 -0.03 8.66 -10.06
N THR A 2 -0.58 7.76 -9.29
CA THR A 2 -1.15 8.04 -7.96
C THR A 2 -0.46 7.15 -6.92
N GLY A 3 -0.27 7.67 -5.68
CA GLY A 3 0.43 6.98 -4.61
C GLY A 3 1.94 7.28 -4.57
N ASN A 4 2.66 6.62 -3.66
CA ASN A 4 4.05 6.91 -3.34
C ASN A 4 4.99 5.71 -3.61
N PRO A 5 5.24 5.34 -4.88
CA PRO A 5 6.09 4.20 -5.24
C PRO A 5 7.53 4.33 -4.74
N LEU A 6 8.05 5.53 -4.52
CA LEU A 6 9.38 5.73 -3.92
C LEU A 6 9.47 5.31 -2.43
N VAL A 7 8.38 4.81 -1.86
CA VAL A 7 8.37 4.19 -0.53
C VAL A 7 7.72 2.80 -0.56
N SER A 8 6.70 2.61 -1.41
CA SER A 8 5.88 1.39 -1.42
C SER A 8 6.44 0.25 -2.26
N ASP A 9 7.16 0.52 -3.32
CA ASP A 9 7.61 -0.50 -4.25
C ASP A 9 8.89 -1.19 -3.78
N PRO A 10 9.15 -2.44 -4.19
CA PRO A 10 10.38 -3.14 -3.84
C PRO A 10 11.58 -2.58 -4.61
N ASP A 11 12.79 -2.76 -4.09
CA ASP A 11 14.02 -2.30 -4.73
C ASP A 11 13.96 -0.83 -5.15
N LEU A 12 13.87 0.07 -4.17
CA LEU A 12 13.69 1.50 -4.41
C LEU A 12 14.77 2.13 -5.27
N ASN A 13 15.99 1.59 -5.27
CA ASN A 13 17.05 2.06 -6.14
C ASN A 13 16.75 1.79 -7.62
N HIS A 14 16.13 0.64 -7.92
CA HIS A 14 15.65 0.35 -9.28
C HIS A 14 14.46 1.28 -9.64
N VAL A 15 13.52 1.47 -8.73
CA VAL A 15 12.35 2.35 -8.95
C VAL A 15 12.78 3.79 -9.25
N ARG A 16 13.73 4.35 -8.48
CA ARG A 16 14.28 5.70 -8.74
C ARG A 16 14.88 5.82 -10.13
N LYS A 17 15.67 4.83 -10.53
CA LYS A 17 16.28 4.81 -11.88
C LYS A 17 15.21 4.70 -12.97
N ALA A 18 14.19 3.87 -12.77
CA ALA A 18 13.10 3.73 -13.74
C ALA A 18 12.30 5.03 -13.90
N LEU A 19 11.96 5.70 -12.80
CA LEU A 19 11.23 6.96 -12.84
C LEU A 19 12.07 8.11 -13.43
N ALA A 20 13.38 8.13 -13.15
CA ALA A 20 14.29 9.13 -13.71
C ALA A 20 14.51 9.00 -15.23
N ASN A 21 14.17 7.85 -15.83
CA ASN A 21 14.24 7.62 -17.28
C ASN A 21 12.94 7.98 -18.03
N LEU A 22 11.92 8.50 -17.33
CA LEU A 22 10.72 8.95 -18.00
C LEU A 22 10.96 10.32 -18.66
N ASP A 23 10.48 10.49 -19.88
CA ASP A 23 10.53 11.77 -20.59
C ASP A 23 9.61 12.83 -19.95
N PHE A 24 8.54 12.38 -19.32
CA PHE A 24 7.56 13.24 -18.65
C PHE A 24 6.83 12.48 -17.56
N PHE A 25 6.83 13.02 -16.35
CA PHE A 25 6.26 12.36 -15.18
C PHE A 25 5.23 13.21 -14.46
N VAL A 26 3.98 12.79 -14.45
CA VAL A 26 2.86 13.43 -13.75
C VAL A 26 2.45 12.62 -12.53
N VAL A 27 2.33 13.27 -11.40
CA VAL A 27 1.84 12.65 -10.16
C VAL A 27 0.59 13.37 -9.67
N GLN A 28 -0.44 12.60 -9.32
CA GLN A 28 -1.65 13.05 -8.67
C GLN A 28 -1.65 12.54 -7.23
N ASP A 29 -1.70 13.42 -6.25
CA ASP A 29 -1.70 13.04 -4.84
C ASP A 29 -2.38 14.11 -3.99
N ILE A 30 -2.76 13.75 -2.76
CA ILE A 30 -3.35 14.65 -1.77
C ILE A 30 -2.30 15.38 -0.93
N PHE A 31 -1.06 14.88 -0.92
CA PHE A 31 0.07 15.48 -0.21
C PHE A 31 1.32 15.51 -1.08
N GLN A 32 2.24 16.39 -0.72
CA GLN A 32 3.59 16.32 -1.23
C GLN A 32 4.31 15.11 -0.62
N THR A 33 4.76 14.19 -1.49
CA THR A 33 5.43 12.93 -1.14
C THR A 33 6.83 12.86 -1.74
N GLU A 34 7.58 11.80 -1.44
CA GLU A 34 8.87 11.51 -2.07
C GLU A 34 8.72 11.43 -3.60
N THR A 35 7.64 10.83 -4.07
CA THR A 35 7.35 10.67 -5.50
C THR A 35 6.98 12.00 -6.16
N THR A 36 6.18 12.84 -5.51
CA THR A 36 5.82 14.17 -6.08
C THR A 36 7.01 15.10 -6.22
N ARG A 37 8.07 14.91 -5.41
CA ARG A 37 9.28 15.76 -5.47
C ARG A 37 10.10 15.58 -6.74
N ILE A 38 9.94 14.47 -7.44
CA ILE A 38 10.66 14.17 -8.70
C ILE A 38 9.74 14.24 -9.92
N ALA A 39 8.48 14.60 -9.75
CA ALA A 39 7.52 14.75 -10.84
C ALA A 39 7.71 16.08 -11.59
N ASP A 40 7.52 16.05 -12.90
CA ASP A 40 7.48 17.27 -13.73
C ASP A 40 6.21 18.09 -13.46
N VAL A 41 5.10 17.41 -13.19
CA VAL A 41 3.81 18.03 -12.87
C VAL A 41 3.15 17.30 -11.68
N VAL A 42 2.66 18.07 -10.72
CA VAL A 42 1.85 17.55 -9.60
C VAL A 42 0.44 18.10 -9.72
N LEU A 43 -0.54 17.21 -9.71
CA LEU A 43 -1.96 17.53 -9.73
C LEU A 43 -2.55 17.28 -8.34
N PRO A 44 -2.91 18.35 -7.59
CA PRO A 44 -3.46 18.20 -6.25
C PRO A 44 -4.87 17.61 -6.30
N ALA A 45 -5.09 16.55 -5.53
CA ALA A 45 -6.34 15.82 -5.48
C ALA A 45 -7.06 15.99 -4.13
N PHE A 46 -8.38 15.81 -4.12
CA PHE A 46 -9.19 15.78 -2.92
C PHE A 46 -8.89 14.54 -2.07
N CYS A 47 -8.84 14.71 -0.76
CA CYS A 47 -8.90 13.58 0.15
C CYS A 47 -10.35 13.04 0.27
N PHE A 48 -10.51 11.89 0.96
CA PHE A 48 -11.84 11.26 1.10
C PHE A 48 -12.86 12.11 1.88
N ALA A 49 -12.41 13.00 2.78
CA ALA A 49 -13.28 13.87 3.55
C ALA A 49 -13.78 15.10 2.78
N GLU A 50 -13.19 15.40 1.63
CA GLU A 50 -13.44 16.57 0.80
C GLU A 50 -14.37 16.28 -0.38
N LYS A 51 -14.80 15.03 -0.56
CA LYS A 51 -15.60 14.59 -1.72
C LYS A 51 -16.73 13.65 -1.37
N ASP A 52 -17.73 13.57 -2.26
CA ASP A 52 -18.76 12.55 -2.27
C ASP A 52 -18.34 11.39 -3.16
N GLY A 53 -18.77 10.17 -2.79
CA GLY A 53 -18.48 8.99 -3.58
C GLY A 53 -18.89 7.69 -2.90
N THR A 54 -18.25 6.59 -3.31
CA THR A 54 -18.43 5.28 -2.70
C THR A 54 -17.09 4.64 -2.39
N PHE A 55 -17.05 3.86 -1.31
CA PHE A 55 -15.95 2.96 -0.99
C PHE A 55 -16.45 1.52 -0.86
N SER A 56 -15.64 0.57 -1.30
CA SER A 56 -15.79 -0.83 -0.93
C SER A 56 -14.78 -1.16 0.16
N ASN A 57 -15.25 -1.65 1.30
CA ASN A 57 -14.37 -2.04 2.40
C ASN A 57 -13.85 -3.50 2.24
N THR A 58 -13.06 -3.96 3.20
CA THR A 58 -12.45 -5.30 3.18
C THR A 58 -13.49 -6.44 3.19
N GLU A 59 -14.68 -6.22 3.77
CA GLU A 59 -15.79 -7.19 3.74
C GLU A 59 -16.65 -7.09 2.46
N ARG A 60 -16.20 -6.36 1.45
CA ARG A 60 -16.91 -6.14 0.18
C ARG A 60 -18.20 -5.31 0.31
N ARG A 61 -18.34 -4.52 1.36
CA ARG A 61 -19.46 -3.63 1.54
C ARG A 61 -19.22 -2.33 0.78
N VAL A 62 -20.09 -2.03 -0.17
CA VAL A 62 -20.14 -0.75 -0.89
C VAL A 62 -20.91 0.26 -0.04
N GLN A 63 -20.30 1.39 0.26
CA GLN A 63 -20.81 2.41 1.18
C GLN A 63 -20.65 3.81 0.60
N ARG A 64 -21.54 4.72 1.01
CA ARG A 64 -21.40 6.14 0.68
C ARG A 64 -20.30 6.80 1.49
N VAL A 65 -19.53 7.63 0.81
CA VAL A 65 -18.65 8.64 1.42
C VAL A 65 -19.28 10.00 1.16
N ARG A 66 -19.34 10.85 2.18
CA ARG A 66 -19.92 12.19 2.09
C ARG A 66 -18.87 13.23 2.43
N LYS A 67 -18.88 14.32 1.67
CA LYS A 67 -18.04 15.47 1.95
C LYS A 67 -18.31 15.98 3.37
N ALA A 68 -17.24 16.15 4.13
CA ALA A 68 -17.28 16.63 5.51
C ALA A 68 -16.57 17.98 5.68
N VAL A 69 -15.61 18.28 4.81
CA VAL A 69 -14.81 19.53 4.84
C VAL A 69 -14.62 20.07 3.42
N GLU A 70 -14.31 21.35 3.33
CA GLU A 70 -13.94 21.96 2.05
C GLU A 70 -12.51 21.57 1.66
N ALA A 71 -12.30 21.37 0.35
CA ALA A 71 -10.98 21.09 -0.17
C ALA A 71 -10.11 22.36 -0.16
N PRO A 72 -8.79 22.24 0.08
CA PRO A 72 -7.89 23.37 0.10
C PRO A 72 -7.51 23.82 -1.33
N GLY A 73 -7.35 25.14 -1.53
CA GLY A 73 -6.76 25.73 -2.73
C GLY A 73 -7.46 25.35 -4.02
N GLU A 74 -6.68 24.92 -5.01
CA GLU A 74 -7.16 24.55 -6.36
C GLU A 74 -7.21 23.04 -6.59
N ALA A 75 -7.19 22.24 -5.52
CA ALA A 75 -7.33 20.79 -5.63
C ALA A 75 -8.65 20.41 -6.32
N LYS A 76 -8.67 19.27 -7.00
CA LYS A 76 -9.85 18.71 -7.68
C LYS A 76 -10.10 17.27 -7.29
N GLN A 77 -11.30 16.77 -7.52
CA GLN A 77 -11.58 15.35 -7.35
C GLN A 77 -10.81 14.51 -8.39
N ASP A 78 -10.40 13.33 -8.01
CA ASP A 78 -9.62 12.45 -8.90
C ASP A 78 -10.29 12.22 -10.25
N TRP A 79 -11.60 11.99 -10.25
CA TRP A 79 -12.36 11.74 -11.48
C TRP A 79 -12.47 13.00 -12.37
N GLU A 80 -12.53 14.20 -11.80
CA GLU A 80 -12.52 15.45 -12.55
C GLU A 80 -11.19 15.64 -13.27
N ILE A 81 -10.07 15.37 -12.57
CA ILE A 81 -8.72 15.41 -13.16
C ILE A 81 -8.60 14.42 -14.31
N ILE A 82 -9.09 13.18 -14.13
CA ILE A 82 -9.06 12.14 -15.16
C ILE A 82 -9.91 12.56 -16.38
N CYS A 83 -11.10 13.08 -16.17
CA CYS A 83 -11.96 13.57 -17.25
C CYS A 83 -11.30 14.72 -18.03
N GLU A 84 -10.68 15.66 -17.34
CA GLU A 84 -9.98 16.78 -17.97
C GLU A 84 -8.78 16.32 -18.82
N ILE A 85 -8.00 15.35 -18.34
CA ILE A 85 -6.90 14.75 -19.11
C ILE A 85 -7.47 14.02 -20.33
N SER A 86 -8.49 13.19 -20.14
CA SER A 86 -9.13 12.41 -21.18
C SER A 86 -9.63 13.28 -22.36
N LYS A 87 -10.33 14.38 -22.04
CA LYS A 87 -10.80 15.35 -23.03
C LYS A 87 -9.65 15.95 -23.84
N ARG A 88 -8.54 16.33 -23.18
CA ARG A 88 -7.36 16.87 -23.86
C ARG A 88 -6.64 15.85 -24.73
N MET A 89 -6.80 14.55 -24.42
CA MET A 89 -6.30 13.44 -25.24
C MET A 89 -7.26 13.04 -26.37
N GLY A 90 -8.38 13.73 -26.55
CA GLY A 90 -9.34 13.49 -27.62
C GLY A 90 -10.40 12.42 -27.32
N TYR A 91 -10.50 11.95 -26.07
CA TYR A 91 -11.56 11.05 -25.64
C TYR A 91 -12.54 11.79 -24.73
N GLU A 92 -13.79 11.97 -25.20
CA GLU A 92 -14.83 12.67 -24.45
C GLU A 92 -15.30 11.82 -23.26
N MET A 93 -14.78 12.13 -22.08
CA MET A 93 -15.23 11.56 -20.82
C MET A 93 -15.81 12.67 -19.95
N SER A 94 -17.08 12.56 -19.60
CA SER A 94 -17.79 13.59 -18.84
C SER A 94 -18.82 12.98 -17.92
N TYR A 95 -18.75 13.34 -16.64
CA TYR A 95 -19.73 12.97 -15.65
C TYR A 95 -20.22 14.22 -14.91
N GLU A 96 -21.48 14.23 -14.53
CA GLU A 96 -22.07 15.31 -13.76
C GLU A 96 -21.62 15.27 -12.29
N ASN A 97 -21.53 14.05 -11.74
CA ASN A 97 -21.20 13.83 -10.34
C ASN A 97 -20.78 12.36 -10.10
N SER A 98 -20.38 12.05 -8.87
CA SER A 98 -19.98 10.69 -8.47
C SER A 98 -21.12 9.66 -8.51
N GLU A 99 -22.37 10.08 -8.42
CA GLU A 99 -23.53 9.21 -8.61
C GLU A 99 -23.64 8.70 -10.04
N ALA A 100 -23.43 9.59 -11.03
CA ALA A 100 -23.42 9.22 -12.45
C ALA A 100 -22.33 8.17 -12.73
N ILE A 101 -21.13 8.36 -12.16
CA ILE A 101 -20.04 7.38 -12.24
C ILE A 101 -20.45 6.04 -11.61
N PHE A 102 -21.07 6.07 -10.44
CA PHE A 102 -21.48 4.85 -9.76
C PHE A 102 -22.58 4.08 -10.53
N LYS A 103 -23.51 4.79 -11.15
CA LYS A 103 -24.52 4.18 -12.04
C LYS A 103 -23.88 3.43 -13.21
N GLU A 104 -22.84 4.00 -13.81
CA GLU A 104 -22.11 3.32 -14.89
C GLU A 104 -21.33 2.11 -14.33
N ILE A 105 -20.65 2.23 -13.19
CA ILE A 105 -20.01 1.08 -12.53
C ILE A 105 -21.00 -0.06 -12.33
N ALA A 106 -22.19 0.22 -11.80
CA ALA A 106 -23.22 -0.79 -11.57
C ALA A 106 -23.75 -1.40 -12.88
N ALA A 107 -23.85 -0.61 -13.95
CA ALA A 107 -24.30 -1.07 -15.26
C ALA A 107 -23.31 -2.03 -15.93
N VAL A 108 -22.00 -1.78 -15.80
CA VAL A 108 -20.95 -2.61 -16.44
C VAL A 108 -20.41 -3.73 -15.54
N THR A 109 -20.81 -3.75 -14.26
CA THR A 109 -20.32 -4.72 -13.27
C THR A 109 -21.48 -5.60 -12.77
N PRO A 110 -21.64 -6.83 -13.26
CA PRO A 110 -22.78 -7.68 -12.88
C PRO A 110 -22.95 -7.90 -11.37
N SER A 111 -21.85 -7.97 -10.63
CA SER A 111 -21.89 -8.12 -9.17
C SER A 111 -22.35 -6.87 -8.41
N TYR A 112 -22.39 -5.71 -9.06
CA TYR A 112 -22.86 -4.43 -8.52
C TYR A 112 -24.25 -4.04 -9.01
N LYS A 113 -24.81 -4.73 -9.99
CA LYS A 113 -26.02 -4.36 -10.72
C LYS A 113 -27.22 -4.01 -9.84
N GLY A 114 -27.37 -4.66 -8.68
CA GLY A 114 -28.45 -4.39 -7.73
C GLY A 114 -28.10 -3.33 -6.68
N ILE A 115 -26.91 -2.77 -6.70
CA ILE A 115 -26.49 -1.73 -5.76
C ILE A 115 -26.79 -0.38 -6.40
N THR A 116 -27.82 0.33 -5.90
CA THR A 116 -28.12 1.67 -6.36
C THR A 116 -27.65 2.70 -5.33
N TRP A 117 -27.49 3.95 -5.80
CA TRP A 117 -27.06 5.06 -4.97
C TRP A 117 -28.00 5.29 -3.77
N GLU A 118 -29.30 5.14 -3.97
CA GLU A 118 -30.34 5.29 -2.96
C GLU A 118 -30.27 4.14 -1.93
N ARG A 119 -30.05 2.93 -2.39
CA ARG A 119 -30.01 1.74 -1.51
C ARG A 119 -28.83 1.78 -0.52
N ILE A 120 -27.72 2.40 -0.90
CA ILE A 120 -26.54 2.52 -0.03
C ILE A 120 -26.52 3.83 0.76
N ASP A 121 -27.57 4.64 0.72
CA ASP A 121 -27.59 5.95 1.38
C ASP A 121 -27.40 5.86 2.91
N LYS A 122 -28.10 4.94 3.55
CA LYS A 122 -28.05 4.75 5.02
C LYS A 122 -27.18 3.56 5.42
N LYS A 123 -27.20 2.50 4.64
CA LYS A 123 -26.51 1.23 4.95
C LYS A 123 -25.85 0.69 3.69
N GLY A 124 -24.56 0.38 3.77
CA GLY A 124 -23.85 -0.24 2.68
C GLY A 124 -24.36 -1.64 2.35
N ILE A 125 -24.11 -2.09 1.11
CA ILE A 125 -24.54 -3.40 0.59
C ILE A 125 -23.29 -4.19 0.19
N HIS A 126 -23.27 -5.46 0.57
CA HIS A 126 -22.20 -6.37 0.17
C HIS A 126 -22.42 -6.88 -1.25
N TRP A 127 -21.41 -6.75 -2.10
CA TRP A 127 -21.44 -7.42 -3.39
C TRP A 127 -20.98 -8.89 -3.26
N PRO A 128 -21.43 -9.81 -4.12
CA PRO A 128 -22.38 -9.69 -5.23
C PRO A 128 -23.80 -9.31 -4.81
N CYS A 129 -24.39 -8.40 -5.60
CA CYS A 129 -25.76 -7.99 -5.48
C CYS A 129 -26.34 -7.88 -6.93
N PRO A 130 -26.85 -8.97 -7.50
CA PRO A 130 -27.12 -9.07 -8.95
C PRO A 130 -28.38 -8.32 -9.39
N ASN A 131 -29.27 -7.93 -8.49
CA ASN A 131 -30.48 -7.17 -8.76
C ASN A 131 -30.95 -6.39 -7.54
N GLU A 132 -31.88 -5.48 -7.73
CA GLU A 132 -32.33 -4.53 -6.68
C GLU A 132 -33.15 -5.19 -5.56
N THR A 133 -33.71 -6.38 -5.75
CA THR A 133 -34.43 -7.13 -4.71
C THR A 133 -33.48 -7.98 -3.85
N HIS A 134 -32.24 -8.15 -4.27
CA HIS A 134 -31.25 -8.93 -3.54
C HIS A 134 -30.64 -8.09 -2.41
N GLU A 135 -30.61 -8.62 -1.17
CA GLU A 135 -30.13 -7.90 0.02
C GLU A 135 -28.60 -7.71 0.10
N GLY A 136 -27.86 -8.27 -0.85
CA GLY A 136 -26.40 -8.36 -0.84
C GLY A 136 -25.90 -9.72 -0.34
N THR A 137 -24.59 -9.95 -0.40
CA THR A 137 -23.96 -11.24 -0.07
C THR A 137 -22.93 -11.06 1.05
N PRO A 138 -23.32 -11.05 2.34
CA PRO A 138 -22.38 -10.87 3.45
C PRO A 138 -21.30 -11.96 3.50
N ILE A 139 -21.68 -13.21 3.23
CA ILE A 139 -20.77 -14.37 3.23
C ILE A 139 -20.79 -15.00 1.84
N LEU A 140 -19.60 -15.14 1.22
CA LEU A 140 -19.46 -15.79 -0.07
C LEU A 140 -19.56 -17.32 0.05
N HIS A 141 -20.02 -17.97 -1.04
CA HIS A 141 -19.94 -19.42 -1.22
C HIS A 141 -20.63 -20.24 -0.12
N THR A 142 -21.74 -19.74 0.45
CA THR A 142 -22.50 -20.44 1.51
C THR A 142 -23.13 -21.75 1.04
N THR A 143 -23.47 -21.86 -0.24
CA THR A 143 -24.11 -23.05 -0.83
C THR A 143 -23.19 -23.77 -1.81
N GLN A 144 -22.52 -23.03 -2.68
CA GLN A 144 -21.60 -23.55 -3.69
C GLN A 144 -20.61 -22.48 -4.15
N PHE A 145 -19.50 -22.89 -4.72
CA PHE A 145 -18.58 -21.98 -5.43
C PHE A 145 -19.19 -21.54 -6.76
N THR A 146 -18.71 -20.42 -7.30
CA THR A 146 -19.18 -19.90 -8.60
C THR A 146 -19.09 -20.92 -9.73
N ARG A 147 -18.10 -21.82 -9.70
CA ARG A 147 -17.90 -22.93 -10.65
C ARG A 147 -18.56 -24.24 -10.21
N GLY A 148 -19.42 -24.24 -9.17
CA GLY A 148 -20.08 -25.41 -8.61
C GLY A 148 -19.29 -26.00 -7.45
N LYS A 149 -18.29 -26.83 -7.70
CA LYS A 149 -17.41 -27.40 -6.66
C LYS A 149 -16.11 -26.60 -6.52
N GLY A 150 -15.51 -26.65 -5.33
CA GLY A 150 -14.16 -26.15 -5.10
C GLY A 150 -13.15 -26.90 -5.97
N PHE A 151 -12.12 -26.19 -6.42
CA PHE A 151 -11.05 -26.77 -7.21
C PHE A 151 -9.78 -26.81 -6.38
N PHE A 152 -9.19 -28.00 -6.27
CA PHE A 152 -7.90 -28.19 -5.63
C PHE A 152 -6.79 -28.03 -6.69
N HIS A 153 -5.86 -27.12 -6.40
CA HIS A 153 -4.64 -27.00 -7.18
C HIS A 153 -3.52 -27.76 -6.51
N ALA A 154 -2.90 -28.68 -7.22
CA ALA A 154 -1.63 -29.26 -6.77
C ALA A 154 -0.57 -28.16 -6.86
N ILE A 155 0.04 -27.84 -5.73
CA ILE A 155 1.13 -26.87 -5.65
C ILE A 155 2.33 -27.51 -4.97
N GLU A 156 3.51 -27.17 -5.45
CA GLU A 156 4.76 -27.56 -4.81
C GLU A 156 5.39 -26.35 -4.13
N HIS A 157 6.16 -26.61 -3.09
CA HIS A 157 6.89 -25.57 -2.39
C HIS A 157 7.98 -24.99 -3.30
N THR A 158 7.92 -23.67 -3.49
CA THR A 158 9.00 -22.91 -4.13
C THR A 158 9.71 -22.09 -3.05
N PRO A 159 11.02 -22.22 -2.88
CA PRO A 159 11.75 -21.42 -1.91
C PRO A 159 11.70 -19.94 -2.29
N PRO A 160 11.94 -19.03 -1.31
CA PRO A 160 12.12 -17.62 -1.59
C PRO A 160 13.21 -17.36 -2.63
N ALA A 161 13.08 -16.28 -3.38
CA ALA A 161 14.04 -15.92 -4.41
C ALA A 161 15.44 -15.62 -3.85
N GLU A 162 15.52 -15.26 -2.58
CA GLU A 162 16.76 -14.91 -1.89
C GLU A 162 16.77 -15.49 -0.48
N LEU A 163 17.78 -16.30 -0.18
CA LEU A 163 18.00 -16.88 1.13
C LEU A 163 19.28 -16.32 1.77
N PRO A 164 19.39 -16.35 3.10
CA PRO A 164 20.61 -15.98 3.82
C PRO A 164 21.83 -16.77 3.35
N ASN A 165 22.98 -16.13 3.47
CA ASN A 165 24.31 -16.72 3.24
C ASN A 165 25.32 -16.14 4.26
N GLU A 166 26.60 -16.44 4.13
CA GLU A 166 27.64 -15.96 5.03
C GLU A 166 27.77 -14.41 5.04
N GLU A 167 27.56 -13.76 3.90
CA GLU A 167 27.66 -12.30 3.77
C GLU A 167 26.40 -11.58 4.30
N TYR A 168 25.22 -12.17 4.09
CA TYR A 168 23.92 -11.64 4.52
C TYR A 168 23.19 -12.69 5.36
N PRO A 169 23.53 -12.83 6.65
CA PRO A 169 23.13 -14.00 7.46
C PRO A 169 21.71 -13.95 7.99
N TYR A 170 21.00 -12.85 7.86
CA TYR A 170 19.66 -12.67 8.41
C TYR A 170 18.59 -12.61 7.32
N ILE A 171 17.37 -13.04 7.66
CA ILE A 171 16.17 -12.83 6.86
C ILE A 171 15.53 -11.51 7.26
N LEU A 172 15.33 -10.60 6.31
CA LEU A 172 14.44 -9.45 6.48
C LEU A 172 13.01 -9.87 6.21
N THR A 173 12.11 -9.54 7.14
CA THR A 173 10.66 -9.51 6.89
C THR A 173 10.13 -8.09 7.11
N THR A 174 9.35 -7.59 6.17
CA THR A 174 8.73 -6.27 6.31
C THR A 174 7.28 -6.40 6.76
N GLY A 175 6.74 -5.36 7.38
CA GLY A 175 5.37 -5.40 7.85
C GLY A 175 4.82 -4.03 8.22
N ARG A 176 3.67 -4.04 8.89
CA ARG A 176 2.96 -2.86 9.38
C ARG A 176 3.09 -2.73 10.89
N VAL A 177 3.06 -1.49 11.36
CA VAL A 177 2.78 -1.17 12.76
C VAL A 177 1.34 -0.66 12.89
N LEU A 178 0.76 -0.78 14.07
CA LEU A 178 -0.65 -0.49 14.31
C LEU A 178 -1.05 0.96 13.96
N TYR A 179 -0.15 1.90 14.18
CA TYR A 179 -0.47 3.33 14.15
C TYR A 179 -0.30 3.99 12.77
N HIS A 180 0.34 3.30 11.82
CA HIS A 180 0.56 3.84 10.49
C HIS A 180 -0.12 3.03 9.39
N TYR A 181 -0.63 3.75 8.39
CA TYR A 181 -1.29 3.16 7.23
C TYR A 181 -0.41 3.30 5.98
N HIS A 182 -0.13 2.20 5.31
CA HIS A 182 0.73 2.10 4.11
C HIS A 182 2.06 2.86 4.29
N THR A 183 2.37 3.82 3.40
CA THR A 183 3.60 4.63 3.42
C THR A 183 3.63 5.72 4.50
N GLY A 184 2.65 5.72 5.40
CA GLY A 184 2.56 6.74 6.46
C GLY A 184 2.19 8.14 5.98
N THR A 185 2.01 8.35 4.69
CA THR A 185 1.80 9.67 4.07
C THR A 185 0.70 10.49 4.75
N MET A 186 -0.40 9.86 5.16
CA MET A 186 -1.48 10.50 5.92
C MET A 186 -1.26 10.45 7.42
N THR A 187 -0.99 9.26 7.95
CA THR A 187 -0.97 9.01 9.40
C THR A 187 0.19 9.69 10.13
N MET A 188 1.34 9.85 9.48
CA MET A 188 2.47 10.61 10.03
C MET A 188 2.21 12.12 10.13
N LYS A 189 1.17 12.64 9.49
CA LYS A 189 0.74 14.04 9.64
C LYS A 189 -0.22 14.23 10.81
N THR A 190 -0.61 13.16 11.49
CA THR A 190 -1.48 13.17 12.67
C THR A 190 -0.61 13.10 13.92
N ASN A 191 -0.51 14.19 14.68
CA ASN A 191 0.38 14.31 15.82
C ASN A 191 0.23 13.15 16.83
N GLY A 192 -0.99 12.76 17.20
CA GLY A 192 -1.23 11.67 18.17
C GLY A 192 -0.70 10.32 17.66
N LEU A 193 -0.89 9.97 16.39
CA LEU A 193 -0.37 8.71 15.83
C LEU A 193 1.15 8.75 15.70
N ASN A 194 1.69 9.89 15.30
CA ASN A 194 3.13 10.07 15.17
C ASN A 194 3.86 10.02 16.53
N MET A 195 3.23 10.46 17.61
CA MET A 195 3.77 10.31 18.96
C MET A 195 3.87 8.84 19.40
N LEU A 196 2.93 7.98 18.97
CA LEU A 196 2.90 6.56 19.34
C LEU A 196 3.89 5.71 18.53
N SER A 197 4.24 6.12 17.31
CA SER A 197 5.22 5.44 16.45
C SER A 197 5.97 6.47 15.59
N PRO A 198 6.92 7.22 16.18
CA PRO A 198 7.52 8.37 15.51
C PRO A 198 8.59 8.03 14.47
N GLU A 199 9.20 6.84 14.57
CA GLU A 199 10.38 6.49 13.77
C GLU A 199 10.41 5.01 13.39
N CYS A 200 11.19 4.69 12.36
CA CYS A 200 11.51 3.33 11.98
C CYS A 200 12.36 2.63 13.05
N PHE A 201 12.19 1.33 13.16
CA PHE A 201 13.01 0.49 14.03
C PHE A 201 13.36 -0.84 13.33
N VAL A 202 14.44 -1.46 13.83
CA VAL A 202 14.91 -2.78 13.44
C VAL A 202 14.65 -3.72 14.60
N GLU A 203 13.63 -4.59 14.50
CA GLU A 203 13.29 -5.52 15.57
C GLU A 203 14.05 -6.84 15.39
N ILE A 204 14.75 -7.25 16.45
CA ILE A 204 15.65 -8.41 16.49
C ILE A 204 15.41 -9.21 17.77
N SER A 205 15.77 -10.51 17.75
CA SER A 205 15.69 -11.35 18.93
C SER A 205 16.75 -11.01 19.99
N ASP A 206 16.47 -11.36 21.26
CA ASP A 206 17.44 -11.24 22.36
C ASP A 206 18.76 -12.00 22.08
N ASN A 207 18.66 -13.15 21.42
CA ASN A 207 19.81 -13.98 21.13
C ASN A 207 20.71 -13.37 20.04
N ASP A 208 20.11 -12.87 18.96
CA ASP A 208 20.88 -12.25 17.89
C ASP A 208 21.45 -10.88 18.32
N ALA A 209 20.72 -10.11 19.13
CA ALA A 209 21.23 -8.88 19.72
C ALA A 209 22.49 -9.12 20.55
N ARG A 210 22.48 -10.16 21.39
CA ARG A 210 23.67 -10.57 22.19
C ARG A 210 24.83 -11.01 21.31
N LYS A 211 24.60 -11.77 20.25
CA LYS A 211 25.66 -12.15 19.30
C LYS A 211 26.33 -10.97 18.65
N LEU A 212 25.57 -9.92 18.37
CA LEU A 212 26.06 -8.69 17.73
C LEU A 212 26.62 -7.68 18.73
N GLY A 213 26.43 -7.90 20.04
CA GLY A 213 26.82 -6.94 21.09
C GLY A 213 26.03 -5.64 21.05
N LEU A 214 24.74 -5.70 20.71
CA LEU A 214 23.86 -4.56 20.50
C LEU A 214 22.69 -4.56 21.48
N ASP A 215 22.27 -3.37 21.91
CA ASP A 215 21.15 -3.15 22.81
C ASP A 215 20.02 -2.35 22.14
N THR A 216 18.82 -2.39 22.75
CA THR A 216 17.71 -1.53 22.33
C THR A 216 18.11 -0.06 22.36
N GLY A 217 17.85 0.66 21.27
CA GLY A 217 18.23 2.06 21.08
C GLY A 217 19.55 2.27 20.34
N SER A 218 20.38 1.22 20.16
CA SER A 218 21.58 1.30 19.31
C SER A 218 21.21 1.68 17.89
N MET A 219 21.94 2.61 17.28
CA MET A 219 21.84 2.86 15.84
C MET A 219 22.53 1.75 15.07
N VAL A 220 21.84 1.19 14.11
CA VAL A 220 22.35 0.10 13.26
C VAL A 220 22.17 0.42 11.80
N ASP A 221 23.13 -0.03 11.01
CA ASP A 221 23.07 -0.08 9.56
C ASP A 221 22.60 -1.46 9.13
N VAL A 222 21.54 -1.50 8.37
CA VAL A 222 21.02 -2.71 7.74
C VAL A 222 21.27 -2.64 6.25
N SER A 223 21.96 -3.63 5.72
CA SER A 223 22.33 -3.68 4.30
C SER A 223 21.84 -4.94 3.62
N SER A 224 21.47 -4.82 2.36
CA SER A 224 21.23 -5.91 1.42
C SER A 224 22.10 -5.72 0.17
N ARG A 225 21.99 -6.61 -0.80
CA ARG A 225 22.64 -6.46 -2.11
C ARG A 225 22.19 -5.22 -2.90
N ARG A 226 21.10 -4.58 -2.49
CA ARG A 226 20.46 -3.47 -3.22
C ARG A 226 20.67 -2.11 -2.59
N GLY A 227 20.76 -2.08 -1.28
CA GLY A 227 20.88 -0.81 -0.58
C GLY A 227 21.15 -0.97 0.91
N LYS A 228 21.09 0.16 1.60
CA LYS A 228 21.38 0.27 3.03
C LYS A 228 20.45 1.31 3.66
N ILE A 229 19.99 1.02 4.86
CA ILE A 229 19.26 1.96 5.71
C ILE A 229 19.87 1.99 7.10
N SER A 230 19.62 3.08 7.84
CA SER A 230 20.01 3.19 9.26
C SER A 230 18.79 3.43 10.11
N ALA A 231 18.63 2.68 11.21
CA ALA A 231 17.52 2.84 12.13
C ALA A 231 17.91 2.37 13.54
N LYS A 232 17.08 2.70 14.54
CA LYS A 232 17.28 2.24 15.91
C LYS A 232 16.92 0.77 16.09
N LEU A 233 17.73 0.06 16.82
CA LEU A 233 17.49 -1.32 17.20
C LEU A 233 16.40 -1.40 18.28
N LYS A 234 15.54 -2.39 18.16
CA LYS A 234 14.56 -2.79 19.15
C LYS A 234 14.73 -4.28 19.45
N VAL A 235 15.26 -4.61 20.60
CA VAL A 235 15.37 -6.02 21.05
C VAL A 235 14.01 -6.48 21.57
N SER A 236 13.58 -7.68 21.15
CA SER A 236 12.25 -8.20 21.45
C SER A 236 12.26 -9.73 21.62
N SER A 237 11.75 -10.20 22.75
CA SER A 237 11.55 -11.64 23.01
C SER A 237 10.48 -12.29 22.08
N LYS A 238 9.77 -11.48 21.29
CA LYS A 238 8.81 -11.96 20.28
C LYS A 238 9.44 -12.21 18.92
N ALA A 239 10.63 -11.63 18.68
CA ALA A 239 11.34 -11.82 17.42
C ALA A 239 11.97 -13.22 17.36
N VAL A 240 11.98 -13.80 16.18
CA VAL A 240 12.55 -15.13 15.92
C VAL A 240 14.02 -14.99 15.55
N ASP A 241 14.87 -15.85 16.10
CA ASP A 241 16.31 -15.88 15.78
C ASP A 241 16.55 -15.99 14.27
N GLY A 242 17.49 -15.20 13.79
CA GLY A 242 17.84 -15.14 12.38
C GLY A 242 16.85 -14.34 11.51
N THR A 243 15.75 -13.81 12.09
CA THR A 243 14.74 -13.04 11.38
C THR A 243 14.64 -11.62 11.95
N ILE A 244 14.71 -10.65 11.08
CA ILE A 244 14.68 -9.22 11.38
C ILE A 244 13.41 -8.62 10.83
N PHE A 245 12.67 -7.89 11.65
CA PHE A 245 11.47 -7.16 11.23
C PHE A 245 11.76 -5.68 11.11
N ILE A 246 11.34 -5.08 9.98
CA ILE A 246 11.40 -3.64 9.74
C ILE A 246 10.06 -3.15 9.20
N PRO A 247 9.42 -2.14 9.83
CA PRO A 247 8.18 -1.58 9.31
C PRO A 247 8.45 -0.74 8.06
N PHE A 248 7.60 -0.89 7.02
CA PHE A 248 7.83 -0.23 5.72
C PHE A 248 7.22 1.17 5.60
N HIS A 249 6.65 1.72 6.67
CA HIS A 249 5.93 3.01 6.62
C HIS A 249 6.82 4.25 6.48
N PHE A 250 8.10 4.14 6.82
CA PHE A 250 8.99 5.26 7.09
C PHE A 250 9.90 5.57 5.90
N ALA A 251 9.65 6.68 5.22
CA ALA A 251 10.42 7.07 4.04
C ALA A 251 11.91 7.40 4.35
N ASN A 252 12.20 7.89 5.56
CA ASN A 252 13.54 8.24 6.02
C ASN A 252 14.44 7.03 6.34
N ALA A 253 13.83 5.84 6.49
CA ALA A 253 14.52 4.57 6.65
C ALA A 253 13.69 3.48 5.94
N ALA A 254 13.51 3.66 4.63
CA ALA A 254 12.60 2.86 3.84
C ALA A 254 13.06 1.41 3.72
N ALA A 255 12.35 0.49 4.39
CA ALA A 255 12.67 -0.95 4.36
C ALA A 255 12.76 -1.51 2.94
N ASN A 256 12.05 -0.91 1.99
CA ASN A 256 12.05 -1.33 0.59
C ASN A 256 13.32 -0.94 -0.20
N GLU A 257 14.25 -0.17 0.38
CA GLU A 257 15.62 -0.08 -0.14
C GLU A 257 16.33 -1.44 -0.12
N LEU A 258 15.90 -2.33 0.79
CA LEU A 258 16.55 -3.61 1.04
C LEU A 258 15.88 -4.76 0.28
N THR A 259 14.57 -4.63 -0.05
CA THR A 259 13.78 -5.72 -0.62
C THR A 259 14.15 -6.05 -2.05
N ASN A 260 13.97 -7.31 -2.46
CA ASN A 260 14.25 -7.75 -3.83
C ASN A 260 13.10 -7.42 -4.79
N ALA A 261 13.42 -7.36 -6.10
CA ALA A 261 12.45 -7.04 -7.15
C ALA A 261 11.68 -8.28 -7.66
N LYS A 262 11.75 -9.43 -6.97
CA LYS A 262 11.07 -10.64 -7.42
C LYS A 262 9.56 -10.48 -7.32
N LEU A 263 8.89 -10.83 -8.40
CA LEU A 263 7.44 -10.77 -8.53
C LEU A 263 6.85 -12.17 -8.72
N ASP A 264 5.65 -12.37 -8.20
CA ASP A 264 4.83 -13.52 -8.59
C ASP A 264 4.67 -13.55 -10.12
N PRO A 265 4.84 -14.70 -10.78
CA PRO A 265 4.84 -14.79 -12.24
C PRO A 265 3.48 -14.44 -12.88
N ILE A 266 2.38 -14.61 -12.15
CA ILE A 266 1.01 -14.39 -12.64
C ILE A 266 0.46 -13.07 -12.12
N ALA A 267 0.35 -12.92 -10.80
CA ALA A 267 -0.28 -11.76 -10.15
C ALA A 267 0.66 -10.56 -9.99
N LYS A 268 1.98 -10.74 -10.23
CA LYS A 268 3.01 -9.70 -10.09
C LYS A 268 3.10 -9.10 -8.69
N ILE A 269 2.74 -9.88 -7.66
CA ILE A 269 2.87 -9.47 -6.27
C ILE A 269 4.34 -9.52 -5.87
N PRO A 270 4.91 -8.43 -5.29
CA PRO A 270 6.29 -8.39 -4.82
C PRO A 270 6.56 -9.28 -3.61
N GLU A 271 7.76 -9.85 -3.55
CA GLU A 271 8.21 -10.66 -2.42
C GLU A 271 8.79 -9.78 -1.31
N PHE A 272 7.92 -9.10 -0.56
CA PHE A 272 8.30 -8.19 0.53
C PHE A 272 8.73 -8.88 1.84
N LYS A 273 8.52 -10.20 1.96
CA LYS A 273 8.62 -10.88 3.26
C LYS A 273 9.91 -11.63 3.47
N VAL A 274 10.70 -11.84 2.43
CA VAL A 274 11.96 -12.55 2.51
C VAL A 274 13.01 -11.91 1.60
N CYS A 275 14.08 -11.40 2.20
CA CYS A 275 15.34 -11.12 1.52
C CYS A 275 16.50 -11.23 2.52
N ALA A 276 17.71 -11.43 2.00
CA ALA A 276 18.89 -11.59 2.83
C ALA A 276 19.52 -10.24 3.17
N ILE A 277 19.86 -10.04 4.44
CA ILE A 277 20.43 -8.81 4.97
C ILE A 277 21.56 -9.09 5.96
N LYS A 278 22.41 -8.08 6.21
CA LYS A 278 23.30 -8.00 7.36
C LYS A 278 23.01 -6.79 8.21
N ILE A 279 23.38 -6.85 9.47
CA ILE A 279 23.26 -5.77 10.44
C ILE A 279 24.66 -5.47 11.02
N GLU A 280 25.02 -4.20 11.09
CA GLU A 280 26.26 -3.72 11.65
C GLU A 280 25.97 -2.50 12.54
N PRO A 281 26.77 -2.22 13.59
CA PRO A 281 26.67 -0.93 14.29
C PRO A 281 26.81 0.22 13.28
N ALA A 282 25.97 1.25 13.39
CA ALA A 282 26.12 2.41 12.53
C ALA A 282 27.45 3.11 12.87
N ALA A 283 28.15 3.58 11.85
CA ALA A 283 29.35 4.40 12.05
C ALA A 283 28.97 5.69 12.81
N ALA A 284 29.77 6.06 13.78
CA ALA A 284 29.59 7.25 14.62
C ALA A 284 29.75 8.54 13.79
#